data_67e9bd9b19ca7f16f9ff173813bc5574
#
_entry.id   67e9bd9b19ca7f16f9ff173813bc5574
#
_cell.length_a   1.000
_cell.length_b   1.000
_cell.length_c   1.000
_cell.angle_alpha   90.00
_cell.angle_beta   90.00
_cell.angle_gamma   90.00
#
_symmetry.space_group_name_H-M   'P 1'
#
loop_
_entity.id
_entity.type
_entity.pdbx_description
1 polymer ?
#
loop_
_entity_poly.entity_id
_entity_poly.type
_entity_poly.pdbx_seq_one_letter_code
_entity_poly.pdbx_strand_id
1 'polypeptide(L)'
;MNLTDLRIFVSAARRPSLGAAALELHLTPSAVSKALKRLEDSLGKALFDRGARQLVLNDSGHLLLGRAQALLALADQARVDLMGERAAVDCRIGGPAMLLWRHGQMLAQALRDYPQGSLRLQALFEDEALAALARGDISAAIVTGAVIEGRGEHWSEDWRVTPLGSVTQHLMAGLNHPLAAQSAPSQALSATTAQVLAHDFACPSRSLFGGVPRGARSDGWRDDQLPRTIRYWTDDLQLLLSLVKSGAALAYLPDFALADAQLRRIHVSDCAFECVEQVALVWNHASASVWQGQLAEALRADSARLPLPA
;
A
#
# COMPACT_ATOMS: atom_id res chain seq x y z
N MET A 1 4.10 7.42 33.91
CA MET A 1 4.06 7.10 32.46
C MET A 1 5.27 7.74 31.79
N ASN A 2 6.04 6.99 30.98
CA ASN A 2 7.16 7.52 30.18
C ASN A 2 7.13 7.00 28.75
N LEU A 3 7.86 7.65 27.83
CA LEU A 3 7.84 7.31 26.40
C LEU A 3 8.38 5.90 26.11
N THR A 4 9.31 5.40 26.90
CA THR A 4 9.86 4.04 26.75
C THR A 4 8.79 2.99 27.05
N ASP A 5 8.05 3.14 28.17
CA ASP A 5 6.97 2.23 28.50
C ASP A 5 5.83 2.30 27.49
N LEU A 6 5.53 3.50 26.92
CA LEU A 6 4.57 3.65 25.82
C LEU A 6 5.04 2.94 24.53
N ARG A 7 6.32 3.04 24.16
CA ARG A 7 6.86 2.30 23.00
C ARG A 7 6.75 0.80 23.18
N ILE A 8 7.07 0.30 24.38
CA ILE A 8 6.94 -1.12 24.73
C ILE A 8 5.49 -1.55 24.66
N PHE A 9 4.55 -0.74 25.18
CA PHE A 9 3.12 -1.01 25.10
C PHE A 9 2.61 -1.06 23.65
N VAL A 10 2.97 -0.10 22.82
CA VAL A 10 2.58 -0.06 21.39
C VAL A 10 3.13 -1.28 20.64
N SER A 11 4.38 -1.68 20.87
CA SER A 11 4.93 -2.91 20.29
C SER A 11 4.18 -4.16 20.79
N ALA A 12 3.93 -4.27 22.10
CA ALA A 12 3.21 -5.40 22.68
C ALA A 12 1.76 -5.51 22.16
N ALA A 13 1.10 -4.38 21.94
CA ALA A 13 -0.26 -4.32 21.38
C ALA A 13 -0.36 -4.85 19.93
N ARG A 14 0.75 -4.84 19.19
CA ARG A 14 0.83 -5.28 17.78
C ARG A 14 1.26 -6.73 17.61
N ARG A 15 1.72 -7.38 18.67
CA ARG A 15 2.32 -8.70 18.59
C ARG A 15 1.48 -9.74 19.33
N PRO A 16 1.45 -10.99 18.84
CA PRO A 16 0.64 -12.05 19.43
C PRO A 16 1.13 -12.49 20.82
N SER A 17 2.35 -12.10 21.21
CA SER A 17 2.95 -12.51 22.49
C SER A 17 4.01 -11.52 23.00
N LEU A 18 4.27 -11.55 24.31
CA LEU A 18 5.36 -10.79 24.92
C LEU A 18 6.73 -11.17 24.34
N GLY A 19 6.93 -12.43 23.96
CA GLY A 19 8.17 -12.89 23.33
C GLY A 19 8.40 -12.24 21.97
N ALA A 20 7.37 -12.11 21.14
CA ALA A 20 7.43 -11.46 19.84
C ALA A 20 7.72 -9.94 19.98
N ALA A 21 7.08 -9.28 20.93
CA ALA A 21 7.36 -7.87 21.23
C ALA A 21 8.79 -7.67 21.78
N ALA A 22 9.26 -8.56 22.61
CA ALA A 22 10.61 -8.51 23.18
C ALA A 22 11.68 -8.66 22.08
N LEU A 23 11.46 -9.56 21.14
CA LEU A 23 12.37 -9.75 20.00
C LEU A 23 12.46 -8.48 19.12
N GLU A 24 11.32 -7.87 18.82
CA GLU A 24 11.27 -6.61 18.04
C GLU A 24 12.04 -5.47 18.73
N LEU A 25 11.92 -5.38 20.05
CA LEU A 25 12.52 -4.30 20.83
C LEU A 25 13.93 -4.61 21.33
N HIS A 26 14.50 -5.76 20.97
CA HIS A 26 15.78 -6.25 21.51
C HIS A 26 15.83 -6.28 23.05
N LEU A 27 14.71 -6.67 23.67
CA LEU A 27 14.54 -6.80 25.11
C LEU A 27 14.28 -8.25 25.52
N THR A 28 14.27 -8.51 26.83
CA THR A 28 13.79 -9.78 27.35
C THR A 28 12.27 -9.74 27.58
N PRO A 29 11.55 -10.87 27.48
CA PRO A 29 10.12 -10.92 27.79
C PRO A 29 9.79 -10.41 29.20
N SER A 30 10.68 -10.67 30.18
CA SER A 30 10.56 -10.16 31.55
C SER A 30 10.65 -8.62 31.62
N ALA A 31 11.53 -8.01 30.81
CA ALA A 31 11.64 -6.54 30.75
C ALA A 31 10.38 -5.92 30.14
N VAL A 32 9.84 -6.51 29.07
CA VAL A 32 8.56 -6.09 28.47
C VAL A 32 7.43 -6.20 29.48
N SER A 33 7.30 -7.34 30.16
CA SER A 33 6.25 -7.56 31.19
C SER A 33 6.35 -6.53 32.33
N LYS A 34 7.56 -6.25 32.82
CA LYS A 34 7.77 -5.23 33.87
C LYS A 34 7.40 -3.83 33.41
N ALA A 35 7.72 -3.46 32.16
CA ALA A 35 7.37 -2.16 31.61
C ALA A 35 5.85 -1.99 31.46
N LEU A 36 5.16 -3.03 30.95
CA LEU A 36 3.69 -3.02 30.85
C LEU A 36 3.04 -2.89 32.23
N LYS A 37 3.53 -3.64 33.23
CA LYS A 37 3.01 -3.53 34.60
C LYS A 37 3.21 -2.12 35.19
N ARG A 38 4.39 -1.52 35.03
CA ARG A 38 4.63 -0.12 35.46
C ARG A 38 3.66 0.86 34.78
N LEU A 39 3.39 0.66 33.49
CA LEU A 39 2.44 1.49 32.75
C LEU A 39 1.02 1.33 33.30
N GLU A 40 0.54 0.11 33.46
CA GLU A 40 -0.76 -0.21 34.07
C GLU A 40 -0.89 0.36 35.47
N ASP A 41 0.13 0.16 36.30
CA ASP A 41 0.17 0.70 37.69
C ASP A 41 0.10 2.24 37.68
N SER A 42 0.80 2.90 36.77
CA SER A 42 0.78 4.37 36.63
C SER A 42 -0.56 4.93 36.17
N LEU A 43 -1.35 4.14 35.45
CA LEU A 43 -2.67 4.51 34.93
C LEU A 43 -3.82 4.02 35.84
N GLY A 44 -3.54 3.12 36.75
CA GLY A 44 -4.53 2.47 37.60
C GLY A 44 -5.52 1.58 36.85
N LYS A 45 -5.15 1.13 35.65
CA LYS A 45 -5.98 0.34 34.72
C LYS A 45 -5.16 -0.78 34.06
N ALA A 46 -5.75 -1.98 33.96
CA ALA A 46 -5.23 -3.03 33.09
C ALA A 46 -5.47 -2.65 31.63
N LEU A 47 -4.54 -3.00 30.77
CA LEU A 47 -4.57 -2.69 29.35
C LEU A 47 -4.77 -3.93 28.47
N PHE A 48 -4.51 -5.11 29.05
CA PHE A 48 -4.65 -6.39 28.39
C PHE A 48 -5.60 -7.30 29.16
N ASP A 49 -6.27 -8.20 28.45
CA ASP A 49 -7.13 -9.20 29.05
C ASP A 49 -6.32 -10.25 29.82
N ARG A 50 -6.68 -10.47 31.08
CA ARG A 50 -6.08 -11.50 31.95
C ARG A 50 -6.78 -12.83 31.68
N GLY A 51 -6.17 -13.74 31.01
CA GLY A 51 -6.71 -15.08 30.80
C GLY A 51 -6.70 -15.59 29.38
N ALA A 52 -6.43 -14.74 28.43
CA ALA A 52 -6.20 -15.16 27.05
C ALA A 52 -4.83 -15.85 26.89
N ARG A 53 -4.77 -16.92 26.10
CA ARG A 53 -3.49 -17.53 25.69
C ARG A 53 -2.62 -16.57 24.86
N GLN A 54 -3.23 -15.54 24.31
CA GLN A 54 -2.59 -14.50 23.50
C GLN A 54 -2.73 -13.15 24.22
N LEU A 55 -1.84 -12.23 23.89
CA LEU A 55 -1.84 -10.87 24.39
C LEU A 55 -2.91 -10.07 23.65
N VAL A 56 -4.07 -9.87 24.27
CA VAL A 56 -5.23 -9.18 23.68
C VAL A 56 -5.49 -7.89 24.46
N LEU A 57 -5.61 -6.77 23.74
CA LEU A 57 -6.01 -5.49 24.35
C LEU A 57 -7.46 -5.55 24.81
N ASN A 58 -7.72 -4.98 26.01
CA ASN A 58 -9.07 -4.63 26.43
C ASN A 58 -9.45 -3.21 25.97
N ASP A 59 -10.67 -2.75 26.28
CA ASP A 59 -11.16 -1.41 25.87
C ASP A 59 -10.24 -0.26 26.32
N SER A 60 -9.68 -0.34 27.53
CA SER A 60 -8.71 0.65 28.03
C SER A 60 -7.41 0.61 27.23
N GLY A 61 -6.98 -0.58 26.83
CA GLY A 61 -5.81 -0.78 25.97
C GLY A 61 -6.02 -0.21 24.57
N HIS A 62 -7.17 -0.44 23.96
CA HIS A 62 -7.53 0.14 22.66
C HIS A 62 -7.56 1.67 22.72
N LEU A 63 -8.18 2.25 23.75
CA LEU A 63 -8.20 3.70 23.95
C LEU A 63 -6.77 4.27 24.12
N LEU A 64 -5.94 3.60 24.92
CA LEU A 64 -4.57 4.06 25.14
C LEU A 64 -3.72 3.92 23.89
N LEU A 65 -3.94 2.90 23.05
CA LEU A 65 -3.11 2.64 21.85
C LEU A 65 -3.08 3.86 20.91
N GLY A 66 -4.23 4.41 20.57
CA GLY A 66 -4.30 5.60 19.73
C GLY A 66 -3.60 6.82 20.37
N ARG A 67 -3.82 7.03 21.67
CA ARG A 67 -3.18 8.15 22.41
C ARG A 67 -1.67 7.95 22.57
N ALA A 68 -1.21 6.74 22.82
CA ALA A 68 0.21 6.41 22.93
C ALA A 68 0.94 6.65 21.58
N GLN A 69 0.32 6.26 20.48
CA GLN A 69 0.86 6.50 19.14
C GLN A 69 1.00 8.01 18.85
N ALA A 70 -0.04 8.81 19.17
CA ALA A 70 0.00 10.26 19.01
C ALA A 70 1.09 10.92 19.87
N LEU A 71 1.24 10.51 21.14
CA LEU A 71 2.30 11.03 22.02
C LEU A 71 3.71 10.66 21.52
N LEU A 72 3.89 9.45 21.03
CA LEU A 72 5.18 9.03 20.48
C LEU A 72 5.52 9.79 19.20
N ALA A 73 4.53 9.99 18.31
CA ALA A 73 4.72 10.79 17.11
C ALA A 73 5.07 12.25 17.43
N LEU A 74 4.40 12.86 18.41
CA LEU A 74 4.73 14.21 18.86
C LEU A 74 6.14 14.30 19.46
N ALA A 75 6.56 13.31 20.23
CA ALA A 75 7.91 13.25 20.77
C ALA A 75 8.99 13.07 19.67
N ASP A 76 8.69 12.26 18.65
CA ASP A 76 9.57 12.09 17.50
C ASP A 76 9.60 13.37 16.64
N GLN A 77 8.46 14.08 16.50
CA GLN A 77 8.38 15.38 15.86
C GLN A 77 9.27 16.41 16.56
N ALA A 78 9.17 16.52 17.89
CA ALA A 78 10.01 17.44 18.63
C ALA A 78 11.52 17.19 18.42
N ARG A 79 11.91 15.93 18.21
CA ARG A 79 13.30 15.59 17.84
C ARG A 79 13.64 16.07 16.43
N VAL A 80 12.74 15.87 15.46
CA VAL A 80 12.92 16.35 14.08
C VAL A 80 13.10 17.87 14.07
N ASP A 81 12.25 18.60 14.80
CA ASP A 81 12.29 20.06 14.86
C ASP A 81 13.59 20.57 15.48
N LEU A 82 14.14 19.85 16.45
CA LEU A 82 15.39 20.22 17.12
C LEU A 82 16.65 19.78 16.38
N MET A 83 16.60 18.63 15.70
CA MET A 83 17.74 18.03 15.01
C MET A 83 17.82 18.36 13.53
N GLY A 84 16.72 18.89 12.93
CA GLY A 84 16.65 19.21 11.51
C GLY A 84 16.95 18.00 10.63
N GLU A 85 17.81 18.18 9.62
CA GLU A 85 18.24 17.14 8.67
C GLU A 85 18.86 15.88 9.30
N ARG A 86 19.22 15.93 10.60
CA ARG A 86 19.80 14.81 11.34
C ARG A 86 18.74 13.90 11.98
N ALA A 87 17.46 14.20 11.81
CA ALA A 87 16.40 13.39 12.40
C ALA A 87 16.31 12.02 11.71
N ALA A 88 16.29 10.97 12.51
CA ALA A 88 15.97 9.62 12.02
C ALA A 88 14.47 9.52 11.75
N VAL A 89 14.08 9.55 10.48
CA VAL A 89 12.71 9.35 10.01
C VAL A 89 12.51 7.89 9.65
N ASP A 90 11.56 7.19 10.27
CA ASP A 90 11.14 5.83 9.88
C ASP A 90 9.83 5.91 9.10
N CYS A 91 9.94 5.93 7.77
CA CYS A 91 8.82 6.00 6.85
C CYS A 91 8.38 4.59 6.45
N ARG A 92 7.19 4.17 6.88
CA ARG A 92 6.61 2.86 6.55
C ARG A 92 5.35 3.06 5.74
N ILE A 93 5.36 2.66 4.47
CA ILE A 93 4.22 2.82 3.57
C ILE A 93 3.79 1.45 3.06
N GLY A 94 2.50 1.15 3.19
CA GLY A 94 1.87 -0.06 2.68
C GLY A 94 0.92 0.22 1.54
N GLY A 95 0.67 -0.80 0.73
CA GLY A 95 -0.31 -0.76 -0.36
C GLY A 95 -0.02 -1.79 -1.44
N PRO A 96 -0.88 -1.87 -2.47
CA PRO A 96 -0.66 -2.75 -3.61
C PRO A 96 0.70 -2.50 -4.28
N ALA A 97 1.43 -3.58 -4.58
CA ALA A 97 2.78 -3.51 -5.16
C ALA A 97 2.84 -2.60 -6.39
N MET A 98 1.80 -2.62 -7.22
CA MET A 98 1.68 -1.80 -8.42
C MET A 98 1.65 -0.29 -8.08
N LEU A 99 0.91 0.11 -7.06
CA LEU A 99 0.83 1.51 -6.62
C LEU A 99 2.13 1.96 -5.94
N LEU A 100 2.75 1.08 -5.16
CA LEU A 100 4.07 1.34 -4.59
C LEU A 100 5.14 1.48 -5.68
N TRP A 101 5.07 0.70 -6.75
CA TRP A 101 5.96 0.85 -7.90
C TRP A 101 5.81 2.23 -8.56
N ARG A 102 4.57 2.66 -8.82
CA ARG A 102 4.30 4.00 -9.39
C ARG A 102 4.94 5.12 -8.57
N HIS A 103 4.78 5.07 -7.25
CA HIS A 103 5.18 6.17 -6.36
C HIS A 103 6.56 5.99 -5.71
N GLY A 104 7.19 4.82 -5.88
CA GLY A 104 8.42 4.45 -5.15
C GLY A 104 9.60 5.39 -5.40
N GLN A 105 9.79 5.85 -6.62
CA GLN A 105 10.88 6.77 -6.96
C GLN A 105 10.71 8.12 -6.24
N MET A 106 9.52 8.67 -6.23
CA MET A 106 9.24 9.94 -5.58
C MET A 106 9.30 9.82 -4.05
N LEU A 107 8.82 8.71 -3.49
CA LEU A 107 8.99 8.40 -2.07
C LEU A 107 10.47 8.36 -1.67
N ALA A 108 11.31 7.74 -2.51
CA ALA A 108 12.75 7.71 -2.29
C ALA A 108 13.39 9.11 -2.43
N GLN A 109 12.90 9.95 -3.35
CA GLN A 109 13.37 11.34 -3.47
C GLN A 109 13.02 12.19 -2.26
N ALA A 110 11.81 12.07 -1.73
CA ALA A 110 11.38 12.80 -0.55
C ALA A 110 12.22 12.48 0.71
N LEU A 111 12.88 11.31 0.73
CA LEU A 111 13.75 10.93 1.83
C LEU A 111 15.18 11.50 1.73
N ARG A 112 15.57 12.12 0.61
CA ARG A 112 16.93 12.65 0.40
C ARG A 112 17.33 13.71 1.40
N ASP A 113 16.36 14.51 1.86
CA ASP A 113 16.58 15.57 2.84
C ASP A 113 16.73 15.02 4.27
N TYR A 114 16.59 13.70 4.44
CA TYR A 114 16.71 13.00 5.73
C TYR A 114 17.78 11.89 5.65
N PRO A 115 19.09 12.23 5.77
CA PRO A 115 20.19 11.25 5.57
C PRO A 115 20.16 10.05 6.50
N GLN A 116 19.55 10.19 7.67
CA GLN A 116 19.35 9.09 8.64
C GLN A 116 17.95 8.46 8.55
N GLY A 117 17.15 8.89 7.58
CA GLY A 117 15.83 8.37 7.34
C GLY A 117 15.85 6.97 6.73
N SER A 118 14.84 6.18 7.02
CA SER A 118 14.58 4.89 6.40
C SER A 118 13.21 4.87 5.73
N LEU A 119 13.14 4.26 4.55
CA LEU A 119 11.90 4.02 3.83
C LEU A 119 11.65 2.52 3.74
N ARG A 120 10.52 2.08 4.26
CA ARG A 120 10.03 0.70 4.14
C ARG A 120 8.77 0.69 3.29
N LEU A 121 8.85 0.09 2.13
CA LEU A 121 7.69 -0.16 1.26
C LEU A 121 7.23 -1.61 1.48
N GLN A 122 5.97 -1.76 1.83
CA GLN A 122 5.39 -3.07 2.14
C GLN A 122 4.23 -3.35 1.19
N ALA A 123 4.44 -4.33 0.30
CA ALA A 123 3.38 -4.80 -0.58
C ALA A 123 2.30 -5.50 0.26
N LEU A 124 1.12 -4.92 0.28
CA LEU A 124 -0.06 -5.37 1.02
C LEU A 124 -1.28 -5.18 0.13
N PHE A 125 -2.32 -5.99 0.31
CA PHE A 125 -3.62 -5.65 -0.22
C PHE A 125 -4.20 -4.46 0.55
N GLU A 126 -5.14 -3.74 -0.05
CA GLU A 126 -5.64 -2.48 0.51
C GLU A 126 -6.28 -2.62 1.89
N ASP A 127 -7.06 -3.68 2.11
CA ASP A 127 -7.64 -4.03 3.40
C ASP A 127 -6.57 -4.32 4.45
N GLU A 128 -5.52 -5.07 4.06
CA GLU A 128 -4.36 -5.35 4.91
C GLU A 128 -3.57 -4.08 5.23
N ALA A 129 -3.40 -3.19 4.23
CA ALA A 129 -2.72 -1.91 4.41
C ALA A 129 -3.50 -0.98 5.36
N LEU A 130 -4.82 -0.87 5.21
CA LEU A 130 -5.65 -0.09 6.13
C LEU A 130 -5.67 -0.69 7.55
N ALA A 131 -5.72 -2.02 7.67
CA ALA A 131 -5.59 -2.69 8.98
C ALA A 131 -4.21 -2.45 9.60
N ALA A 132 -3.13 -2.48 8.81
CA ALA A 132 -1.78 -2.17 9.27
C ALA A 132 -1.64 -0.68 9.68
N LEU A 133 -2.29 0.23 8.97
CA LEU A 133 -2.36 1.65 9.32
C LEU A 133 -3.12 1.85 10.65
N ALA A 134 -4.25 1.18 10.82
CA ALA A 134 -5.03 1.23 12.07
C ALA A 134 -4.22 0.76 13.29
N ARG A 135 -3.43 -0.30 13.12
CA ARG A 135 -2.52 -0.79 14.17
C ARG A 135 -1.26 0.08 14.33
N GLY A 136 -0.99 1.00 13.38
CA GLY A 136 0.24 1.81 13.34
C GLY A 136 1.50 0.99 12.94
N ASP A 137 1.34 -0.14 12.28
CA ASP A 137 2.44 -0.94 11.71
C ASP A 137 3.09 -0.19 10.54
N ILE A 138 2.29 0.61 9.82
CA ILE A 138 2.72 1.52 8.77
C ILE A 138 2.30 2.96 9.09
N SER A 139 2.99 3.92 8.49
CA SER A 139 2.76 5.37 8.67
C SER A 139 1.71 5.91 7.71
N ALA A 140 1.58 5.29 6.53
CA ALA A 140 0.61 5.65 5.51
C ALA A 140 0.28 4.45 4.62
N ALA A 141 -0.89 4.47 4.00
CA ALA A 141 -1.34 3.48 3.03
C ALA A 141 -1.64 4.17 1.69
N ILE A 142 -1.18 3.58 0.58
CA ILE A 142 -1.62 3.99 -0.76
C ILE A 142 -2.72 3.01 -1.17
N VAL A 143 -3.90 3.54 -1.48
CA VAL A 143 -5.10 2.75 -1.76
C VAL A 143 -5.94 3.37 -2.88
N THR A 144 -6.92 2.62 -3.40
CA THR A 144 -7.85 3.14 -4.41
C THR A 144 -9.07 3.83 -3.79
N GLY A 145 -9.76 4.63 -4.60
CA GLY A 145 -10.98 5.34 -4.21
C GLY A 145 -12.10 4.41 -3.76
N ALA A 146 -12.20 3.22 -4.34
CA ALA A 146 -13.21 2.25 -3.99
C ALA A 146 -13.19 1.83 -2.51
N VAL A 147 -11.98 1.67 -1.94
CA VAL A 147 -11.81 1.30 -0.54
C VAL A 147 -12.12 2.48 0.38
N ILE A 148 -11.83 3.71 -0.08
CA ILE A 148 -12.14 4.94 0.65
C ILE A 148 -13.66 5.17 0.72
N GLU A 149 -14.37 4.93 -0.39
CA GLU A 149 -15.83 5.04 -0.45
C GLU A 149 -16.53 3.99 0.42
N GLY A 150 -15.98 2.77 0.45
CA GLY A 150 -16.51 1.66 1.24
C GLY A 150 -16.33 1.80 2.75
N ARG A 151 -15.43 2.68 3.21
CA ARG A 151 -15.10 2.94 4.64
C ARG A 151 -15.25 1.72 5.53
N GLY A 152 -14.40 0.72 5.32
CA GLY A 152 -14.47 -0.54 6.05
C GLY A 152 -14.34 -0.39 7.57
N GLU A 153 -14.47 -1.49 8.30
CA GLU A 153 -14.46 -1.56 9.78
C GLU A 153 -13.25 -0.88 10.45
N HIS A 154 -12.13 -0.75 9.75
CA HIS A 154 -10.89 -0.16 10.26
C HIS A 154 -10.79 1.35 10.02
N TRP A 155 -11.79 1.99 9.41
CA TRP A 155 -11.73 3.42 9.09
C TRP A 155 -11.78 4.28 10.35
N SER A 156 -10.83 5.21 10.49
CA SER A 156 -10.77 6.16 11.61
C SER A 156 -11.08 7.59 11.13
N GLU A 157 -11.79 8.37 11.94
CA GLU A 157 -12.05 9.80 11.69
C GLU A 157 -10.76 10.64 11.71
N ASP A 158 -9.72 10.17 12.39
CA ASP A 158 -8.40 10.80 12.42
C ASP A 158 -7.61 10.64 11.11
N TRP A 159 -8.12 9.85 10.18
CA TRP A 159 -7.43 9.63 8.91
C TRP A 159 -7.70 10.73 7.91
N ARG A 160 -6.61 11.18 7.27
CA ARG A 160 -6.64 12.09 6.13
C ARG A 160 -6.43 11.33 4.85
N VAL A 161 -7.15 11.78 3.83
CA VAL A 161 -7.05 11.26 2.47
C VAL A 161 -6.44 12.34 1.60
N THR A 162 -5.30 12.04 0.99
CA THR A 162 -4.62 12.93 0.03
C THR A 162 -4.74 12.30 -1.36
N PRO A 163 -5.48 12.91 -2.30
CA PRO A 163 -5.60 12.39 -3.66
C PRO A 163 -4.24 12.32 -4.37
N LEU A 164 -3.98 11.22 -5.07
CA LEU A 164 -2.78 10.97 -5.86
C LEU A 164 -3.08 10.82 -7.37
N GLY A 165 -4.25 11.30 -7.82
CA GLY A 165 -4.68 11.19 -9.21
C GLY A 165 -5.39 9.87 -9.52
N SER A 166 -5.38 9.48 -10.78
CA SER A 166 -6.03 8.25 -11.26
C SER A 166 -5.03 7.34 -11.97
N VAL A 167 -5.43 6.08 -12.10
CA VAL A 167 -4.73 5.04 -12.86
C VAL A 167 -5.74 4.44 -13.83
N THR A 168 -5.38 4.40 -15.11
CA THR A 168 -6.20 3.76 -16.14
C THR A 168 -5.60 2.41 -16.51
N GLN A 169 -6.43 1.37 -16.52
CA GLN A 169 -6.00 0.04 -16.94
C GLN A 169 -6.03 -0.08 -18.46
N HIS A 170 -5.00 -0.67 -19.03
CA HIS A 170 -4.89 -0.94 -20.45
C HIS A 170 -4.55 -2.39 -20.73
N LEU A 171 -5.07 -2.89 -21.85
CA LEU A 171 -4.61 -4.17 -22.35
C LEU A 171 -3.18 -4.02 -22.90
N MET A 172 -2.30 -4.90 -22.44
CA MET A 172 -0.87 -4.85 -22.80
C MET A 172 -0.34 -6.20 -23.27
N ALA A 173 0.64 -6.12 -24.17
CA ALA A 173 1.42 -7.24 -24.67
C ALA A 173 2.92 -6.93 -24.57
N GLY A 174 3.73 -7.97 -24.41
CA GLY A 174 5.17 -7.88 -24.62
C GLY A 174 5.52 -7.78 -26.12
N LEU A 175 6.71 -7.27 -26.44
CA LEU A 175 7.19 -7.13 -27.83
C LEU A 175 7.21 -8.46 -28.61
N ASN A 176 7.41 -9.57 -27.91
CA ASN A 176 7.46 -10.90 -28.49
C ASN A 176 6.08 -11.56 -28.66
N HIS A 177 5.01 -10.90 -28.22
CA HIS A 177 3.66 -11.45 -28.36
C HIS A 177 3.21 -11.43 -29.83
N PRO A 178 2.50 -12.46 -30.34
CA PRO A 178 2.06 -12.53 -31.75
C PRO A 178 1.34 -11.29 -32.26
N LEU A 179 0.48 -10.67 -31.44
CA LEU A 179 -0.19 -9.42 -31.81
C LEU A 179 0.79 -8.24 -31.94
N ALA A 180 1.80 -8.14 -31.10
CA ALA A 180 2.77 -7.07 -31.10
C ALA A 180 3.81 -7.24 -32.24
N ALA A 181 4.19 -8.47 -32.56
CA ALA A 181 5.17 -8.79 -33.60
C ALA A 181 4.68 -8.47 -35.01
N GLN A 182 3.37 -8.33 -35.21
CA GLN A 182 2.76 -8.01 -36.50
C GLN A 182 2.84 -6.53 -36.91
N SER A 183 3.25 -5.65 -35.96
CA SER A 183 3.28 -4.20 -36.15
C SER A 183 4.64 -3.62 -35.81
N ALA A 184 5.10 -2.63 -36.56
CA ALA A 184 6.34 -1.92 -36.21
C ALA A 184 6.25 -1.33 -34.79
N PRO A 185 7.36 -1.26 -34.04
CA PRO A 185 7.37 -0.74 -32.67
C PRO A 185 6.81 0.68 -32.53
N SER A 186 6.95 1.50 -33.55
CA SER A 186 6.46 2.88 -33.59
C SER A 186 4.99 3.02 -33.99
N GLN A 187 4.34 1.93 -34.37
CA GLN A 187 2.94 1.95 -34.81
C GLN A 187 2.01 1.59 -33.66
N ALA A 188 0.88 2.30 -33.52
CA ALA A 188 -0.14 1.95 -32.56
C ALA A 188 -0.65 0.51 -32.79
N LEU A 189 -0.63 -0.30 -31.74
CA LEU A 189 -1.12 -1.67 -31.81
C LEU A 189 -2.63 -1.66 -31.60
N SER A 190 -3.39 -2.07 -32.62
CA SER A 190 -4.85 -2.16 -32.55
C SER A 190 -5.31 -3.57 -32.88
N ALA A 191 -6.31 -4.05 -32.15
CA ALA A 191 -6.92 -5.35 -32.37
C ALA A 191 -8.42 -5.30 -32.02
N THR A 192 -9.20 -6.20 -32.57
CA THR A 192 -10.61 -6.38 -32.19
C THR A 192 -10.70 -7.23 -30.92
N THR A 193 -11.83 -7.14 -30.22
CA THR A 193 -12.15 -8.01 -29.08
C THR A 193 -11.93 -9.49 -29.41
N ALA A 194 -12.43 -9.94 -30.57
CA ALA A 194 -12.27 -11.32 -31.01
C ALA A 194 -10.81 -11.75 -31.17
N GLN A 195 -9.95 -10.87 -31.72
CA GLN A 195 -8.52 -11.13 -31.85
C GLN A 195 -7.84 -11.22 -30.48
N VAL A 196 -8.17 -10.31 -29.57
CA VAL A 196 -7.61 -10.29 -28.21
C VAL A 196 -8.02 -11.53 -27.45
N LEU A 197 -9.31 -11.90 -27.45
CA LEU A 197 -9.81 -13.04 -26.70
C LEU A 197 -9.38 -14.41 -27.26
N ALA A 198 -8.78 -14.46 -28.43
CA ALA A 198 -8.15 -15.66 -28.98
C ALA A 198 -6.80 -16.01 -28.31
N HIS A 199 -6.27 -15.14 -27.44
CA HIS A 199 -5.00 -15.34 -26.76
C HIS A 199 -5.17 -15.65 -25.28
N ASP A 200 -4.13 -16.24 -24.70
CA ASP A 200 -4.04 -16.53 -23.26
C ASP A 200 -3.74 -15.25 -22.48
N PHE A 201 -4.28 -15.19 -21.25
CA PHE A 201 -4.06 -14.08 -20.33
C PHE A 201 -3.29 -14.50 -19.08
N ALA A 202 -2.51 -13.56 -18.53
CA ALA A 202 -1.99 -13.59 -17.18
C ALA A 202 -2.79 -12.64 -16.30
N CYS A 203 -3.21 -13.10 -15.13
CA CYS A 203 -4.05 -12.33 -14.23
C CYS A 203 -3.67 -12.62 -12.76
N PRO A 204 -3.72 -11.65 -11.85
CA PRO A 204 -3.64 -11.94 -10.44
C PRO A 204 -4.86 -12.71 -9.95
N SER A 205 -4.70 -13.58 -8.95
CA SER A 205 -5.82 -14.28 -8.31
C SER A 205 -6.61 -13.37 -7.36
N ARG A 206 -5.98 -12.29 -6.89
CA ARG A 206 -6.59 -11.21 -6.10
C ARG A 206 -6.45 -9.89 -6.84
N SER A 207 -7.36 -8.94 -6.56
CA SER A 207 -7.29 -7.61 -7.17
C SER A 207 -5.92 -6.96 -6.94
N LEU A 208 -5.36 -6.35 -7.98
CA LEU A 208 -4.12 -5.55 -7.86
C LEU A 208 -4.33 -4.30 -7.00
N PHE A 209 -5.56 -3.81 -6.90
CA PHE A 209 -5.92 -2.56 -6.26
C PHE A 209 -6.74 -2.75 -4.99
N GLY A 210 -7.46 -3.82 -4.84
CA GLY A 210 -8.25 -4.02 -3.65
C GLY A 210 -8.86 -5.41 -3.57
N GLY A 211 -9.12 -5.89 -2.37
CA GLY A 211 -9.83 -7.15 -2.12
C GLY A 211 -11.29 -7.14 -2.58
N VAL A 212 -11.78 -6.02 -3.14
CA VAL A 212 -13.16 -5.92 -3.64
C VAL A 212 -13.25 -6.57 -5.02
N PRO A 213 -14.07 -7.61 -5.21
CA PRO A 213 -14.30 -8.18 -6.52
C PRO A 213 -14.93 -7.13 -7.45
N ARG A 214 -14.20 -6.73 -8.48
CA ARG A 214 -14.76 -5.90 -9.56
C ARG A 214 -15.03 -6.80 -10.74
N GLY A 215 -16.30 -7.06 -10.97
CA GLY A 215 -16.71 -8.11 -11.89
C GLY A 215 -16.29 -9.49 -11.36
N ALA A 216 -16.16 -10.46 -12.24
CA ALA A 216 -15.81 -11.83 -11.85
C ALA A 216 -14.29 -12.01 -11.62
N ARG A 217 -13.44 -10.99 -11.91
CA ARG A 217 -11.98 -11.09 -11.90
C ARG A 217 -11.31 -9.84 -11.34
N SER A 218 -10.04 -9.95 -11.07
CA SER A 218 -9.31 -9.10 -10.11
C SER A 218 -8.51 -7.95 -10.69
N ASP A 219 -8.46 -7.76 -12.00
CA ASP A 219 -7.66 -6.71 -12.65
C ASP A 219 -8.47 -5.58 -13.31
N GLY A 220 -9.80 -5.60 -13.13
CA GLY A 220 -10.70 -4.59 -13.69
C GLY A 220 -11.20 -4.87 -15.10
N TRP A 221 -10.81 -5.97 -15.73
CA TRP A 221 -11.36 -6.40 -17.01
C TRP A 221 -12.82 -6.90 -16.85
N ARG A 222 -13.65 -6.68 -17.87
CA ARG A 222 -15.07 -7.03 -17.88
C ARG A 222 -15.31 -8.48 -18.33
N ASP A 223 -14.81 -9.46 -17.57
CA ASP A 223 -15.02 -10.88 -17.84
C ASP A 223 -16.50 -11.30 -17.87
N ASP A 224 -17.38 -10.47 -17.27
CA ASP A 224 -18.83 -10.61 -17.33
C ASP A 224 -19.40 -10.38 -18.74
N GLN A 225 -18.78 -9.52 -19.53
CA GLN A 225 -19.17 -9.19 -20.91
C GLN A 225 -18.20 -9.73 -21.96
N LEU A 226 -16.92 -9.81 -21.61
CA LEU A 226 -15.83 -10.17 -22.49
C LEU A 226 -15.00 -11.30 -21.84
N PRO A 227 -15.54 -12.53 -21.77
CA PRO A 227 -14.89 -13.65 -21.10
C PRO A 227 -13.58 -14.02 -21.82
N ARG A 228 -12.49 -14.10 -21.09
CA ARG A 228 -11.13 -14.41 -21.57
C ARG A 228 -10.63 -15.71 -20.98
N THR A 229 -9.67 -16.34 -21.65
CA THR A 229 -8.95 -17.50 -21.15
C THR A 229 -7.79 -17.06 -20.31
N ILE A 230 -7.88 -17.18 -18.97
CA ILE A 230 -6.76 -16.92 -18.07
C ILE A 230 -6.01 -18.24 -17.85
N ARG A 231 -4.83 -18.31 -18.43
CA ARG A 231 -3.96 -19.50 -18.34
C ARG A 231 -2.97 -19.39 -17.20
N TYR A 232 -2.54 -18.16 -16.86
CA TYR A 232 -1.50 -17.93 -15.87
C TYR A 232 -2.05 -17.09 -14.73
N TRP A 233 -1.96 -17.64 -13.51
CA TRP A 233 -2.39 -16.95 -12.29
C TRP A 233 -1.18 -16.65 -11.42
N THR A 234 -0.97 -15.39 -11.07
CA THR A 234 0.11 -15.00 -10.16
C THR A 234 -0.18 -13.66 -9.49
N ASP A 235 0.02 -13.59 -8.18
CA ASP A 235 -0.09 -12.36 -7.39
C ASP A 235 1.25 -11.62 -7.29
N ASP A 236 2.34 -12.23 -7.77
CA ASP A 236 3.64 -11.59 -7.84
C ASP A 236 3.75 -10.73 -9.12
N LEU A 237 3.97 -9.43 -8.91
CA LEU A 237 4.06 -8.45 -10.01
C LEU A 237 5.19 -8.76 -10.99
N GLN A 238 6.35 -9.21 -10.51
CA GLN A 238 7.51 -9.49 -11.36
C GLN A 238 7.25 -10.71 -12.25
N LEU A 239 6.62 -11.74 -11.70
CA LEU A 239 6.20 -12.93 -12.46
C LEU A 239 5.14 -12.56 -13.50
N LEU A 240 4.15 -11.73 -13.13
CA LEU A 240 3.13 -11.24 -14.06
C LEU A 240 3.79 -10.51 -15.25
N LEU A 241 4.63 -9.54 -14.97
CA LEU A 241 5.34 -8.78 -16.00
C LEU A 241 6.27 -9.66 -16.84
N SER A 242 6.93 -10.66 -16.25
CA SER A 242 7.79 -11.60 -16.97
C SER A 242 6.99 -12.42 -17.99
N LEU A 243 5.82 -12.94 -17.61
CA LEU A 243 4.94 -13.69 -18.52
C LEU A 243 4.46 -12.82 -19.69
N VAL A 244 4.10 -11.57 -19.42
CA VAL A 244 3.66 -10.66 -20.47
C VAL A 244 4.82 -10.29 -21.40
N LYS A 245 5.97 -9.90 -20.86
CA LYS A 245 7.16 -9.51 -21.64
C LYS A 245 7.73 -10.63 -22.50
N SER A 246 7.63 -11.87 -22.03
CA SER A 246 8.04 -13.03 -22.83
C SER A 246 7.14 -13.28 -24.05
N GLY A 247 5.95 -12.66 -24.09
CA GLY A 247 4.94 -12.90 -25.12
C GLY A 247 4.05 -14.11 -24.85
N ALA A 248 4.15 -14.73 -23.66
CA ALA A 248 3.37 -15.91 -23.30
C ALA A 248 1.89 -15.57 -23.05
N ALA A 249 1.58 -14.33 -22.67
CA ALA A 249 0.24 -13.91 -22.31
C ALA A 249 0.01 -12.41 -22.51
N LEU A 250 -1.25 -12.03 -22.64
CA LEU A 250 -1.73 -10.66 -22.48
C LEU A 250 -2.04 -10.39 -21.00
N ALA A 251 -2.01 -9.11 -20.61
CA ALA A 251 -2.51 -8.70 -19.30
C ALA A 251 -3.19 -7.33 -19.37
N TYR A 252 -4.10 -7.09 -18.43
CA TYR A 252 -4.73 -5.79 -18.23
C TYR A 252 -3.97 -5.09 -17.10
N LEU A 253 -3.19 -4.08 -17.46
CA LEU A 253 -2.19 -3.43 -16.59
C LEU A 253 -2.41 -1.91 -16.55
N PRO A 254 -1.98 -1.24 -15.47
CA PRO A 254 -2.10 0.20 -15.37
C PRO A 254 -1.21 0.94 -16.39
N ASP A 255 -1.66 2.13 -16.78
CA ASP A 255 -1.04 3.02 -17.78
C ASP A 255 0.45 3.24 -17.58
N PHE A 256 0.89 3.43 -16.34
CA PHE A 256 2.31 3.65 -16.01
C PHE A 256 3.21 2.42 -16.24
N ALA A 257 2.65 1.23 -16.45
CA ALA A 257 3.43 0.06 -16.86
C ALA A 257 4.06 0.25 -18.25
N LEU A 258 3.53 1.17 -19.06
CA LEU A 258 4.10 1.55 -20.36
C LEU A 258 5.46 2.28 -20.26
N ALA A 259 5.89 2.68 -19.07
CA ALA A 259 7.27 3.12 -18.85
C ALA A 259 8.29 2.00 -19.11
N ASP A 260 7.88 0.72 -19.05
CA ASP A 260 8.70 -0.41 -19.47
C ASP A 260 8.62 -0.54 -21.01
N ALA A 261 9.72 -0.22 -21.69
CA ALA A 261 9.83 -0.25 -23.16
C ALA A 261 9.59 -1.65 -23.79
N GLN A 262 9.53 -2.72 -22.98
CA GLN A 262 9.20 -4.08 -23.43
C GLN A 262 7.70 -4.34 -23.49
N LEU A 263 6.86 -3.39 -23.06
CA LEU A 263 5.41 -3.48 -23.09
C LEU A 263 4.83 -2.54 -24.16
N ARG A 264 3.73 -2.96 -24.76
CA ARG A 264 2.94 -2.18 -25.71
C ARG A 264 1.47 -2.23 -25.32
N ARG A 265 0.81 -1.06 -25.37
CA ARG A 265 -0.65 -0.95 -25.25
C ARG A 265 -1.32 -1.54 -26.50
N ILE A 266 -2.37 -2.31 -26.29
CA ILE A 266 -3.29 -2.75 -27.34
C ILE A 266 -4.54 -1.89 -27.27
N HIS A 267 -4.84 -1.15 -28.32
CA HIS A 267 -6.13 -0.48 -28.47
C HIS A 267 -7.15 -1.48 -28.99
N VAL A 268 -8.22 -1.75 -28.20
CA VAL A 268 -9.30 -2.64 -28.62
C VAL A 268 -10.33 -1.81 -29.36
N SER A 269 -10.38 -1.95 -30.70
CA SER A 269 -11.10 -1.02 -31.58
C SER A 269 -12.62 -1.06 -31.47
N ASP A 270 -13.17 -2.16 -30.98
CA ASP A 270 -14.61 -2.44 -30.81
C ASP A 270 -15.05 -2.51 -29.34
N CYS A 271 -14.20 -2.03 -28.42
CA CYS A 271 -14.49 -1.96 -26.99
C CYS A 271 -14.21 -0.56 -26.44
N ALA A 272 -15.24 0.10 -25.98
CA ALA A 272 -15.14 1.45 -25.40
C ALA A 272 -14.95 1.42 -23.85
N PHE A 273 -14.81 0.24 -23.24
CA PHE A 273 -14.68 0.14 -21.80
C PHE A 273 -13.29 0.53 -21.34
N GLU A 274 -13.24 1.42 -20.36
CA GLU A 274 -12.01 1.78 -19.62
C GLU A 274 -12.22 1.55 -18.13
N CYS A 275 -11.23 0.96 -17.48
CA CYS A 275 -11.18 0.85 -16.03
C CYS A 275 -10.27 1.95 -15.49
N VAL A 276 -10.86 2.95 -14.83
CA VAL A 276 -10.16 4.07 -14.19
C VAL A 276 -10.34 3.98 -12.70
N GLU A 277 -9.21 4.03 -11.97
CA GLU A 277 -9.17 3.97 -10.52
C GLU A 277 -8.61 5.27 -9.95
N GLN A 278 -9.34 5.86 -9.00
CA GLN A 278 -8.80 6.95 -8.20
C GLN A 278 -7.81 6.38 -7.18
N VAL A 279 -6.70 7.05 -6.97
CA VAL A 279 -5.65 6.64 -6.03
C VAL A 279 -5.46 7.72 -4.98
N ALA A 280 -5.26 7.31 -3.74
CA ALA A 280 -5.00 8.23 -2.65
C ALA A 280 -4.02 7.66 -1.61
N LEU A 281 -3.36 8.57 -0.91
CA LEU A 281 -2.61 8.30 0.31
C LEU A 281 -3.55 8.49 1.50
N VAL A 282 -3.64 7.48 2.36
CA VAL A 282 -4.35 7.53 3.64
C VAL A 282 -3.32 7.51 4.77
N TRP A 283 -3.43 8.45 5.69
CA TRP A 283 -2.50 8.59 6.81
C TRP A 283 -3.20 9.15 8.04
N ASN A 284 -2.70 8.84 9.23
CA ASN A 284 -3.30 9.30 10.48
C ASN A 284 -2.78 10.69 10.83
N HIS A 285 -3.65 11.72 10.69
CA HIS A 285 -3.31 13.11 10.95
C HIS A 285 -3.01 13.38 12.44
N ALA A 286 -3.72 12.73 13.34
CA ALA A 286 -3.54 12.95 14.78
C ALA A 286 -2.19 12.47 15.32
N SER A 287 -1.56 11.52 14.63
CA SER A 287 -0.25 10.95 14.98
C SER A 287 0.85 11.27 13.97
N ALA A 288 0.56 12.12 12.97
CA ALA A 288 1.51 12.42 11.90
C ALA A 288 2.59 13.39 12.35
N SER A 289 3.81 13.09 11.94
CA SER A 289 4.93 14.03 12.00
C SER A 289 4.86 15.04 10.85
N VAL A 290 5.54 16.20 10.98
CA VAL A 290 5.55 17.24 9.93
C VAL A 290 6.03 16.68 8.60
N TRP A 291 7.04 15.79 8.59
CA TRP A 291 7.55 15.20 7.37
C TRP A 291 6.47 14.34 6.64
N GLN A 292 5.55 13.70 7.35
CA GLN A 292 4.44 12.95 6.72
C GLN A 292 3.49 13.90 5.99
N GLY A 293 3.20 15.06 6.55
CA GLY A 293 2.46 16.12 5.88
C GLY A 293 3.18 16.64 4.63
N GLN A 294 4.49 16.89 4.74
CA GLN A 294 5.33 17.30 3.61
C GLN A 294 5.38 16.24 2.52
N LEU A 295 5.51 14.96 2.90
CA LEU A 295 5.46 13.85 1.98
C LEU A 295 4.11 13.77 1.26
N ALA A 296 3.00 13.91 1.96
CA ALA A 296 1.66 13.91 1.36
C ALA A 296 1.48 15.04 0.34
N GLU A 297 1.99 16.24 0.64
CA GLU A 297 1.97 17.37 -0.29
C GLU A 297 2.89 17.15 -1.50
N ALA A 298 4.08 16.60 -1.31
CA ALA A 298 5.01 16.27 -2.39
C ALA A 298 4.39 15.23 -3.35
N LEU A 299 3.77 14.18 -2.82
CA LEU A 299 3.06 13.16 -3.58
C LEU A 299 1.90 13.76 -4.38
N ARG A 300 1.15 14.65 -3.79
CA ARG A 300 0.05 15.36 -4.46
C ARG A 300 0.55 16.23 -5.61
N ALA A 301 1.63 16.96 -5.39
CA ALA A 301 2.21 17.85 -6.41
C ALA A 301 2.79 17.08 -7.60
N ASP A 302 3.41 15.92 -7.36
CA ASP A 302 3.96 15.06 -8.40
C ASP A 302 2.84 14.42 -9.23
N SER A 303 1.79 13.95 -8.59
CA SER A 303 0.63 13.36 -9.26
C SER A 303 -0.09 14.35 -10.19
N ALA A 304 -0.04 15.64 -9.88
CA ALA A 304 -0.57 16.70 -10.74
C ALA A 304 0.32 17.01 -11.97
N ARG A 305 1.59 16.58 -11.96
CA ARG A 305 2.58 16.81 -13.03
C ARG A 305 2.71 15.65 -14.01
N LEU A 306 2.25 14.46 -13.62
CA LEU A 306 2.26 13.31 -14.52
C LEU A 306 1.23 13.58 -15.63
N PRO A 307 1.66 13.67 -16.92
CA PRO A 307 0.72 13.84 -18.00
C PRO A 307 -0.23 12.65 -18.01
N LEU A 308 -1.52 12.91 -18.17
CA LEU A 308 -2.45 11.89 -18.60
C LEU A 308 -1.87 11.28 -19.89
N PRO A 309 -1.67 9.97 -20.00
CA PRO A 309 -1.23 9.36 -21.23
C PRO A 309 -2.26 9.68 -22.31
N ALA A 310 -1.76 10.25 -23.43
CA ALA A 310 -2.58 10.60 -24.61
C ALA A 310 -3.10 9.33 -25.29
#